data_a0de08517be3068196c0368165742192
#
_entry.id   a0de08517be3068196c0368165742192
#
_cell.length_a   1.000
_cell.length_b   1.000
_cell.length_c   1.000
_cell.angle_alpha   90.00
_cell.angle_beta   90.00
_cell.angle_gamma   90.00
#
_symmetry.space_group_name_H-M   'P 1'
#
loop_
_entity.id
_entity.type
_entity.pdbx_description
1 polymer ?
#
loop_
_entity_poly.entity_id
_entity_poly.type
_entity_poly.pdbx_seq_one_letter_code
_entity_poly.pdbx_strand_id
1 'polypeptide(L)'
;MANLVTLRNALATTLQQAGRVVYAFPNENITPPAIVLVPGSPYMTVGAIGGARIHVRFDITCIVNAADNQAALANLEALILSVTDLLANNISLLGGWSQPTVQQIGNADMLISQINIEMVTTN
;
A
#
# COMPACT_ATOMS: atom_id res chain seq x y z
N MET A 1 23.65 -0.32 6.59
CA MET A 1 23.15 0.87 5.87
C MET A 1 21.75 0.61 5.34
N ALA A 2 20.84 1.53 5.57
CA ALA A 2 19.47 1.38 5.08
C ALA A 2 19.43 1.45 3.56
N ASN A 3 18.56 0.64 2.98
CA ASN A 3 18.33 0.66 1.54
C ASN A 3 16.82 0.70 1.31
N LEU A 4 16.34 1.85 0.87
CA LEU A 4 14.90 2.07 0.69
C LEU A 4 14.33 1.22 -0.44
N VAL A 5 15.11 0.93 -1.47
CA VAL A 5 14.67 0.04 -2.55
C VAL A 5 14.46 -1.37 -2.03
N THR A 6 15.41 -1.87 -1.23
CA THR A 6 15.27 -3.20 -0.62
C THR A 6 14.07 -3.27 0.30
N LEU A 7 13.85 -2.23 1.11
CA LEU A 7 12.73 -2.17 2.03
C LEU A 7 11.39 -2.18 1.27
N ARG A 8 11.28 -1.37 0.23
CA ARG A 8 10.08 -1.32 -0.61
C ARG A 8 9.83 -2.66 -1.30
N ASN A 9 10.87 -3.30 -1.83
CA ASN A 9 10.73 -4.57 -2.51
C ASN A 9 10.35 -5.70 -1.54
N ALA A 10 10.88 -5.67 -0.32
CA ALA A 10 10.49 -6.62 0.71
C ALA A 10 9.01 -6.47 1.07
N LEU A 11 8.53 -5.24 1.19
CA LEU A 11 7.12 -4.97 1.44
C LEU A 11 6.26 -5.46 0.28
N ALA A 12 6.67 -5.20 -0.95
CA ALA A 12 5.95 -5.67 -2.14
C ALA A 12 5.86 -7.19 -2.17
N THR A 13 6.95 -7.89 -1.83
CA THR A 13 6.97 -9.35 -1.76
C THR A 13 5.98 -9.86 -0.71
N THR A 14 5.92 -9.22 0.45
CA THR A 14 4.96 -9.57 1.49
C THR A 14 3.52 -9.39 0.98
N LEU A 15 3.25 -8.29 0.31
CA LEU A 15 1.90 -8.00 -0.20
C LEU A 15 1.49 -8.95 -1.33
N GLN A 16 2.43 -9.51 -2.07
CA GLN A 16 2.13 -10.49 -3.12
C GLN A 16 1.48 -11.75 -2.56
N GLN A 17 1.62 -12.02 -1.27
CA GLN A 17 0.96 -13.14 -0.62
C GLN A 17 -0.57 -13.00 -0.61
N ALA A 18 -1.10 -11.81 -0.88
CA ALA A 18 -2.54 -11.63 -1.04
C ALA A 18 -3.07 -12.21 -2.36
N GLY A 19 -2.18 -12.69 -3.23
CA GLY A 19 -2.57 -13.31 -4.49
C GLY A 19 -2.97 -12.33 -5.58
N ARG A 20 -2.56 -11.08 -5.46
CA ARG A 20 -2.88 -10.02 -6.43
C ARG A 20 -1.60 -9.39 -6.97
N VAL A 21 -1.75 -8.67 -8.09
CA VAL A 21 -0.63 -7.94 -8.68
C VAL A 21 -0.24 -6.78 -7.77
N VAL A 22 1.05 -6.67 -7.48
CA VAL A 22 1.59 -5.59 -6.65
C VAL A 22 2.54 -4.75 -7.48
N TYR A 23 2.26 -3.45 -7.53
CA TYR A 23 3.14 -2.47 -8.17
C TYR A 23 3.96 -1.78 -7.06
N ALA A 24 5.26 -2.00 -7.06
CA ALA A 24 6.15 -1.47 -6.02
C ALA A 24 6.46 0.02 -6.21
N PHE A 25 5.91 0.64 -7.23
CA PHE A 25 6.09 2.06 -7.53
C PHE A 25 4.86 2.54 -8.32
N PRO A 26 4.61 3.86 -8.37
CA PRO A 26 3.48 4.38 -9.13
C PRO A 26 3.54 3.95 -10.59
N ASN A 27 2.41 3.55 -11.13
CA ASN A 27 2.30 3.04 -12.49
C ASN A 27 1.01 3.58 -13.12
N GLU A 28 1.09 4.03 -14.36
CA GLU A 28 -0.06 4.55 -15.09
C GLU A 28 -0.95 3.45 -15.64
N ASN A 29 -0.39 2.26 -15.88
CA ASN A 29 -1.11 1.13 -16.43
C ASN A 29 -1.32 0.09 -15.34
N ILE A 30 -2.48 0.13 -14.71
CA ILE A 30 -2.81 -0.76 -13.59
C ILE A 30 -3.89 -1.73 -14.03
N THR A 31 -3.63 -3.02 -13.84
CA THR A 31 -4.60 -4.08 -14.11
C THR A 31 -5.25 -4.51 -12.79
N PRO A 32 -6.52 -4.17 -12.54
CA PRO A 32 -7.19 -4.57 -11.31
C PRO A 32 -7.55 -6.06 -11.31
N PRO A 33 -7.66 -6.71 -10.14
CA PRO A 33 -7.39 -6.16 -8.81
C PRO A 33 -5.89 -6.01 -8.57
N ALA A 34 -5.50 -4.92 -7.91
CA ALA A 34 -4.08 -4.60 -7.75
C ALA A 34 -3.82 -3.89 -6.41
N ILE A 35 -2.57 -3.96 -5.98
CA ILE A 35 -2.06 -3.24 -4.81
C ILE A 35 -0.92 -2.37 -5.30
N VAL A 36 -0.95 -1.08 -4.98
CA VAL A 36 0.08 -0.12 -5.40
C VAL A 36 0.75 0.47 -4.18
N LEU A 37 2.08 0.46 -4.18
CA LEU A 37 2.89 1.12 -3.16
C LEU A 37 3.30 2.49 -3.67
N VAL A 38 3.01 3.52 -2.88
CA VAL A 38 3.36 4.90 -3.19
C VAL A 38 4.12 5.47 -2.00
N PRO A 39 5.19 6.23 -2.22
CA PRO A 39 5.85 6.91 -1.10
C PRO A 39 4.88 7.79 -0.34
N GLY A 40 4.91 7.70 1.01
CA GLY A 40 4.05 8.51 1.86
C GLY A 40 4.58 9.91 2.07
N SER A 41 3.85 10.72 2.86
CA SER A 41 4.24 12.08 3.18
C SER A 41 4.19 12.32 4.69
N PRO A 42 5.29 12.69 5.34
CA PRO A 42 6.64 12.72 4.77
C PRO A 42 7.13 11.30 4.43
N TYR A 43 7.94 11.18 3.38
CA TYR A 43 8.39 9.86 2.95
C TYR A 43 9.32 9.22 3.98
N MET A 44 10.27 10.00 4.48
CA MET A 44 11.28 9.49 5.40
C MET A 44 11.54 10.53 6.49
N THR A 45 11.62 10.07 7.74
CA THR A 45 12.03 10.92 8.87
C THR A 45 13.16 10.22 9.61
N VAL A 46 14.05 11.03 10.19
CA VAL A 46 15.16 10.54 11.02
C VAL A 46 14.79 10.78 12.47
N GLY A 47 14.71 9.70 13.23
CA GLY A 47 14.07 9.72 14.53
C GLY A 47 14.95 9.84 15.75
N ALA A 48 16.28 9.69 15.64
CA ALA A 48 17.09 9.62 16.85
C ALA A 48 18.40 10.39 16.72
N ILE A 49 18.79 11.02 17.81
CA ILE A 49 20.09 11.68 17.93
C ILE A 49 21.16 10.59 18.12
N GLY A 50 22.17 10.63 17.26
CA GLY A 50 23.31 9.74 17.35
C GLY A 50 23.06 8.31 16.91
N GLY A 51 21.83 7.92 16.66
CA GLY A 51 21.48 6.63 16.11
C GLY A 51 20.61 6.82 14.88
N ALA A 52 20.97 6.24 13.78
CA ALA A 52 20.25 6.49 12.55
C ALA A 52 19.02 5.57 12.45
N ARG A 53 18.02 5.85 13.27
CA ARG A 53 16.73 5.20 13.13
C ARG A 53 15.91 5.96 12.10
N ILE A 54 15.51 5.27 11.06
CA ILE A 54 14.80 5.86 9.94
C ILE A 54 13.37 5.34 9.92
N HIS A 55 12.41 6.25 9.85
CA HIS A 55 11.00 5.94 9.68
C HIS A 55 10.63 6.23 8.23
N VAL A 56 10.15 5.22 7.54
CA VAL A 56 9.77 5.33 6.12
C VAL A 56 8.28 5.09 6.00
N ARG A 57 7.60 5.97 5.30
CA ARG A 57 6.15 5.89 5.12
C ARG A 57 5.81 5.52 3.69
N PHE A 58 4.86 4.61 3.57
CA PHE A 58 4.27 4.23 2.30
C PHE A 58 2.76 4.34 2.39
N ASP A 59 2.15 4.67 1.25
CA ASP A 59 0.71 4.57 1.09
C ASP A 59 0.43 3.30 0.29
N ILE A 60 -0.39 2.43 0.85
CA ILE A 60 -0.81 1.20 0.18
C ILE A 60 -2.20 1.42 -0.36
N THR A 61 -2.36 1.33 -1.67
CA THR A 61 -3.64 1.53 -2.34
C THR A 61 -4.13 0.20 -2.89
N CYS A 62 -5.34 -0.19 -2.49
CA CYS A 62 -6.01 -1.35 -3.04
C CYS A 62 -6.98 -0.88 -4.11
N ILE A 63 -6.94 -1.52 -5.27
CA ILE A 63 -7.68 -1.10 -6.46
C ILE A 63 -8.44 -2.30 -7.03
N VAL A 64 -9.74 -2.12 -7.26
CA VAL A 64 -10.57 -3.10 -7.95
C VAL A 64 -11.37 -2.41 -9.05
N ASN A 65 -11.83 -3.20 -10.02
CA ASN A 65 -12.67 -2.68 -11.10
C ASN A 65 -14.04 -2.31 -10.54
N ALA A 66 -14.56 -1.13 -10.90
CA ALA A 66 -15.82 -0.60 -10.39
C ALA A 66 -17.02 -0.89 -11.30
N ALA A 67 -16.88 -1.82 -12.26
CA ALA A 67 -17.94 -2.12 -13.23
C ALA A 67 -19.25 -2.62 -12.59
N ASP A 68 -19.14 -3.32 -11.45
CA ASP A 68 -20.29 -3.77 -10.67
C ASP A 68 -20.09 -3.28 -9.24
N ASN A 69 -20.84 -2.25 -8.84
CA ASN A 69 -20.60 -1.57 -7.56
C ASN A 69 -20.70 -2.50 -6.35
N GLN A 70 -21.65 -3.43 -6.35
CA GLN A 70 -21.81 -4.33 -5.20
C GLN A 70 -20.69 -5.36 -5.14
N ALA A 71 -20.38 -6.00 -6.26
CA ALA A 71 -19.29 -6.95 -6.32
C ALA A 71 -17.94 -6.25 -6.12
N ALA A 72 -17.78 -5.04 -6.66
CA ALA A 72 -16.55 -4.27 -6.50
C ALA A 72 -16.27 -3.96 -5.04
N LEU A 73 -17.29 -3.53 -4.29
CA LEU A 73 -17.10 -3.23 -2.87
C LEU A 73 -16.72 -4.48 -2.09
N ALA A 74 -17.39 -5.61 -2.34
CA ALA A 74 -17.06 -6.86 -1.68
C ALA A 74 -15.64 -7.32 -1.99
N ASN A 75 -15.23 -7.19 -3.25
CA ASN A 75 -13.87 -7.56 -3.69
C ASN A 75 -12.82 -6.64 -3.05
N LEU A 76 -13.11 -5.35 -2.96
CA LEU A 76 -12.20 -4.40 -2.31
C LEU A 76 -12.07 -4.71 -0.81
N GLU A 77 -13.18 -4.98 -0.14
CA GLU A 77 -13.17 -5.32 1.29
C GLU A 77 -12.36 -6.58 1.56
N ALA A 78 -12.51 -7.61 0.72
CA ALA A 78 -11.73 -8.83 0.85
C ALA A 78 -10.23 -8.56 0.67
N LEU A 79 -9.87 -7.73 -0.29
CA LEU A 79 -8.48 -7.36 -0.54
C LEU A 79 -7.91 -6.56 0.63
N ILE A 80 -8.67 -5.60 1.16
CA ILE A 80 -8.28 -4.81 2.33
C ILE A 80 -8.00 -5.72 3.53
N LEU A 81 -8.87 -6.68 3.80
CA LEU A 81 -8.68 -7.59 4.92
C LEU A 81 -7.45 -8.46 4.75
N SER A 82 -7.21 -8.96 3.52
CA SER A 82 -6.02 -9.75 3.24
C SER A 82 -4.75 -8.94 3.46
N VAL A 83 -4.72 -7.70 2.98
CA VAL A 83 -3.56 -6.82 3.16
C VAL A 83 -3.38 -6.48 4.64
N THR A 84 -4.45 -6.20 5.35
CA THR A 84 -4.37 -5.89 6.79
C THR A 84 -3.76 -7.05 7.57
N ASP A 85 -4.18 -8.27 7.27
CA ASP A 85 -3.62 -9.45 7.92
C ASP A 85 -2.14 -9.61 7.65
N LEU A 86 -1.69 -9.33 6.42
CA LEU A 86 -0.27 -9.42 6.07
C LEU A 86 0.57 -8.36 6.77
N LEU A 87 -0.01 -7.21 7.08
CA LEU A 87 0.70 -6.09 7.70
C LEU A 87 0.72 -6.15 9.22
N ALA A 88 -0.10 -7.01 9.84
CA ALA A 88 -0.43 -6.89 11.26
C ALA A 88 0.76 -7.12 12.21
N ASN A 89 1.83 -7.78 11.79
CA ASN A 89 2.85 -8.26 12.72
C ASN A 89 4.09 -7.38 12.84
N ASN A 90 4.45 -6.61 11.81
CA ASN A 90 5.74 -5.92 11.77
C ASN A 90 5.68 -4.49 11.28
N ILE A 91 4.50 -3.96 10.99
CA ILE A 91 4.36 -2.67 10.34
C ILE A 91 3.35 -1.84 11.10
N SER A 92 3.71 -0.59 11.36
CA SER A 92 2.80 0.34 12.04
C SER A 92 1.77 0.88 11.06
N LEU A 93 0.50 0.68 11.37
CA LEU A 93 -0.59 1.23 10.59
C LEU A 93 -0.92 2.63 11.12
N LEU A 94 -0.89 3.62 10.23
CA LEU A 94 -1.15 5.01 10.60
C LEU A 94 -2.61 5.35 10.29
N GLY A 95 -3.47 5.11 11.28
CA GLY A 95 -4.90 5.31 11.10
C GLY A 95 -5.56 4.10 10.46
N GLY A 96 -6.52 4.33 9.59
CA GLY A 96 -7.28 3.27 8.93
C GLY A 96 -7.28 3.40 7.42
N TRP A 97 -8.04 2.53 6.80
CA TRP A 97 -8.26 2.59 5.36
C TRP A 97 -9.19 3.76 5.04
N SER A 98 -8.89 4.46 3.96
CA SER A 98 -9.75 5.56 3.50
C SER A 98 -11.10 5.03 3.01
N GLN A 99 -12.10 5.90 3.00
CA GLN A 99 -13.41 5.56 2.43
C GLN A 99 -13.22 5.14 0.97
N PRO A 100 -13.81 4.00 0.56
CA PRO A 100 -13.74 3.59 -0.84
C PRO A 100 -14.32 4.67 -1.76
N THR A 101 -13.58 5.04 -2.78
CA THR A 101 -14.00 6.04 -3.76
C THR A 101 -13.77 5.52 -5.16
N VAL A 102 -14.61 5.99 -6.09
CA VAL A 102 -14.45 5.68 -7.50
C VAL A 102 -13.49 6.69 -8.11
N GLN A 103 -12.48 6.18 -8.80
CA GLN A 103 -11.49 7.02 -9.46
C GLN A 103 -11.21 6.46 -10.86
N GLN A 104 -11.10 7.35 -11.83
CA GLN A 104 -10.78 6.93 -13.19
C GLN A 104 -9.26 6.75 -13.31
N ILE A 105 -8.86 5.54 -13.71
CA ILE A 105 -7.46 5.21 -13.96
C ILE A 105 -7.37 4.72 -15.40
N GLY A 106 -6.65 5.46 -16.23
CA GLY A 106 -6.70 5.21 -17.66
C GLY A 106 -8.10 5.45 -18.21
N ASN A 107 -8.68 4.46 -18.86
CA ASN A 107 -10.02 4.56 -19.43
C ASN A 107 -11.10 3.83 -18.62
N ALA A 108 -10.77 3.40 -17.41
CA ALA A 108 -11.67 2.59 -16.61
C ALA A 108 -11.91 3.21 -15.23
N ASP A 109 -13.14 3.08 -14.74
CA ASP A 109 -13.48 3.45 -13.37
C ASP A 109 -13.03 2.36 -12.42
N MET A 110 -12.30 2.75 -11.38
CA MET A 110 -11.78 1.85 -10.36
C MET A 110 -12.29 2.26 -8.99
N LEU A 111 -12.54 1.28 -8.13
CA LEU A 111 -12.86 1.54 -6.74
C LEU A 111 -11.56 1.37 -5.94
N ILE A 112 -11.20 2.40 -5.17
CA ILE A 112 -9.93 2.41 -4.45
C ILE A 112 -10.12 2.71 -2.97
N SER A 113 -9.20 2.17 -2.16
CA SER A 113 -9.03 2.55 -0.76
C SER A 113 -7.55 2.52 -0.42
N GLN A 114 -7.14 3.36 0.51
CA GLN A 114 -5.73 3.60 0.79
C GLN A 114 -5.48 3.61 2.30
N ILE A 115 -4.35 3.05 2.71
CA ILE A 115 -3.89 3.14 4.10
C ILE A 115 -2.46 3.66 4.13
N ASN A 116 -2.15 4.46 5.15
CA ASN A 116 -0.79 4.92 5.39
C ASN A 116 -0.11 3.97 6.36
N ILE A 117 1.11 3.59 6.05
CA ILE A 117 1.90 2.72 6.94
C ILE A 117 3.26 3.35 7.20
N GLU A 118 3.88 2.91 8.28
CA GLU A 118 5.22 3.32 8.63
C GLU A 118 6.08 2.11 8.94
N MET A 119 7.27 2.07 8.37
CA MET A 119 8.27 1.05 8.63
C MET A 119 9.50 1.72 9.26
N VAL A 120 10.13 1.01 10.18
CA VAL A 120 11.32 1.52 10.86
C VAL A 120 12.51 0.65 10.45
N THR A 121 13.59 1.31 10.08
CA THR A 121 14.85 0.64 9.77
C THR A 121 16.00 1.44 10.39
N THR A 122 17.18 0.84 10.43
CA THR A 122 18.37 1.53 10.91
C THR A 122 19.33 1.75 9.75
N ASN A 123 19.98 2.88 9.81
CA ASN A 123 20.96 3.22 8.79
C ASN A 123 22.34 2.68 9.19
#